data_92c47c6ac07b86f37082a32d5b34b300
#
_entry.id   92c47c6ac07b86f37082a32d5b34b300
#
_cell.length_a   1.000
_cell.length_b   1.000
_cell.length_c   1.000
_cell.angle_alpha   90.00
_cell.angle_beta   90.00
_cell.angle_gamma   90.00
#
_symmetry.space_group_name_H-M   'P 1'
#
loop_
_entity.id
_entity.type
_entity.pdbx_description
1 polymer ?
#
loop_
_entity_poly.entity_id
_entity_poly.type
_entity_poly.pdbx_seq_one_letter_code
_entity_poly.pdbx_strand_id
1 'polypeptide(L)'
;MSWGRKLGKLVQGGEIIGLVGELGSGKTAFVRGFAEGIGVGKEAWVRSPTFTLINEYSGRMPVFHIDLYRVAKPEEQAGLNLREYLYGDGVSLVEWFEYLPAEEVDEYLEISLTHLGGAKRELKFVALGERYEMLLRKLRLEVE
;
A
#
# COMPACT_ATOMS: atom_id res chain seq x y z
N MET A 1 -8.23 -8.69 14.27
CA MET A 1 -8.29 -7.71 13.17
C MET A 1 -6.99 -7.76 12.38
N SER A 2 -7.06 -7.76 11.06
CA SER A 2 -5.86 -7.81 10.23
C SER A 2 -5.04 -6.52 10.31
N TRP A 3 -3.75 -6.64 10.01
CA TRP A 3 -2.86 -5.47 10.00
C TRP A 3 -3.29 -4.44 8.96
N GLY A 4 -3.70 -4.90 7.77
CA GLY A 4 -4.19 -4.00 6.73
C GLY A 4 -5.39 -3.19 7.19
N ARG A 5 -6.34 -3.83 7.82
CA ARG A 5 -7.54 -3.17 8.31
C ARG A 5 -7.24 -2.13 9.39
N LYS A 6 -6.33 -2.48 10.31
CA LYS A 6 -5.89 -1.54 11.35
C LYS A 6 -5.23 -0.31 10.74
N LEU A 7 -4.34 -0.54 9.78
CA LEU A 7 -3.65 0.55 9.11
C LEU A 7 -4.63 1.45 8.36
N GLY A 8 -5.60 0.85 7.67
CA GLY A 8 -6.63 1.61 6.95
C GLY A 8 -7.43 2.54 7.85
N LYS A 9 -7.64 2.16 9.10
CA LYS A 9 -8.34 3.01 10.08
C LYS A 9 -7.48 4.17 10.57
N LEU A 10 -6.16 4.04 10.54
CA LEU A 10 -5.26 5.02 11.13
C LEU A 10 -4.77 6.09 10.15
N VAL A 11 -4.80 5.83 8.85
CA VAL A 11 -4.28 6.79 7.87
C VAL A 11 -5.13 8.06 7.82
N GLN A 12 -4.49 9.18 7.50
CA GLN A 12 -5.12 10.51 7.54
C GLN A 12 -5.16 11.21 6.19
N GLY A 13 -4.46 10.70 5.20
CA GLY A 13 -4.36 11.27 3.86
C GLY A 13 -2.94 11.68 3.52
N GLY A 14 -2.52 11.40 2.30
CA GLY A 14 -1.18 11.71 1.83
C GLY A 14 -0.15 10.64 2.12
N GLU A 15 -0.50 9.56 2.81
CA GLU A 15 0.46 8.50 3.10
C GLU A 15 0.81 7.70 1.85
N ILE A 16 2.08 7.29 1.79
CA ILE A 16 2.60 6.39 0.76
C ILE A 16 2.98 5.10 1.44
N ILE A 17 2.32 4.01 1.04
CA ILE A 17 2.55 2.69 1.61
C ILE A 17 3.04 1.78 0.49
N GLY A 18 4.28 1.32 0.61
CA GLY A 18 4.89 0.42 -0.35
C GLY A 18 4.74 -1.02 0.10
N LEU A 19 4.35 -1.89 -0.82
CA LEU A 19 4.19 -3.32 -0.56
C LEU A 19 5.23 -4.09 -1.36
N VAL A 20 6.02 -4.88 -0.66
CA VAL A 20 7.09 -5.71 -1.23
C VAL A 20 6.81 -7.16 -0.90
N GLY A 21 6.95 -8.02 -1.89
CA GLY A 21 6.74 -9.45 -1.70
C GLY A 21 6.47 -10.14 -3.02
N GLU A 22 6.75 -11.43 -3.05
CA GLU A 22 6.54 -12.24 -4.25
C GLU A 22 5.06 -12.46 -4.54
N LEU A 23 4.75 -12.93 -5.74
CA LEU A 23 3.41 -13.34 -6.10
C LEU A 23 2.92 -14.39 -5.10
N GLY A 24 1.68 -14.26 -4.64
CA GLY A 24 1.13 -15.17 -3.64
C GLY A 24 1.53 -14.87 -2.22
N SER A 25 2.27 -13.79 -1.96
CA SER A 25 2.70 -13.41 -0.60
C SER A 25 1.57 -12.84 0.27
N GLY A 26 0.43 -12.50 -0.35
CA GLY A 26 -0.70 -11.94 0.38
C GLY A 26 -0.88 -10.44 0.22
N LYS A 27 -0.20 -9.82 -0.75
CA LYS A 27 -0.33 -8.36 -1.00
C LYS A 27 -1.77 -7.96 -1.28
N THR A 28 -2.48 -8.72 -2.11
CA THR A 28 -3.87 -8.42 -2.45
C THR A 28 -4.77 -8.53 -1.21
N ALA A 29 -4.56 -9.55 -0.38
CA ALA A 29 -5.33 -9.71 0.86
C ALA A 29 -5.08 -8.55 1.82
N PHE A 30 -3.83 -8.07 1.90
CA PHE A 30 -3.49 -6.91 2.72
C PHE A 30 -4.24 -5.66 2.23
N VAL A 31 -4.24 -5.43 0.92
CA VAL A 31 -4.92 -4.27 0.32
C VAL A 31 -6.43 -4.33 0.57
N ARG A 32 -7.03 -5.52 0.48
CA ARG A 32 -8.46 -5.69 0.81
C ARG A 32 -8.76 -5.32 2.25
N GLY A 33 -7.93 -5.80 3.18
CA GLY A 33 -8.07 -5.43 4.58
C GLY A 33 -7.94 -3.93 4.79
N PHE A 34 -6.95 -3.32 4.16
CA PHE A 34 -6.76 -1.88 4.20
C PHE A 34 -8.00 -1.14 3.68
N ALA A 35 -8.53 -1.58 2.55
CA ALA A 35 -9.72 -0.98 1.96
C ALA A 35 -10.92 -1.03 2.92
N GLU A 36 -11.12 -2.17 3.59
CA GLU A 36 -12.15 -2.27 4.62
C GLU A 36 -11.92 -1.26 5.74
N GLY A 37 -10.70 -1.16 6.22
CA GLY A 37 -10.36 -0.25 7.32
C GLY A 37 -10.60 1.22 6.99
N ILE A 38 -10.34 1.61 5.77
CA ILE A 38 -10.53 3.00 5.32
C ILE A 38 -11.95 3.28 4.84
N GLY A 39 -12.79 2.26 4.78
CA GLY A 39 -14.22 2.43 4.47
C GLY A 39 -14.63 2.28 3.03
N VAL A 40 -13.87 1.54 2.23
CA VAL A 40 -14.28 1.22 0.86
C VAL A 40 -15.40 0.19 0.91
N GLY A 41 -16.50 0.44 0.19
CA GLY A 41 -17.64 -0.46 0.16
C GLY A 41 -17.32 -1.82 -0.48
N LYS A 42 -18.07 -2.85 -0.06
CA LYS A 42 -17.84 -4.22 -0.53
C LYS A 42 -18.05 -4.39 -2.03
N GLU A 43 -18.94 -3.62 -2.62
CA GLU A 43 -19.23 -3.66 -4.05
C GLU A 43 -18.06 -3.18 -4.90
N ALA A 44 -17.15 -2.42 -4.29
CA ALA A 44 -15.93 -1.96 -4.94
C ALA A 44 -14.73 -2.81 -4.52
N TRP A 45 -14.93 -4.11 -4.35
CA TRP A 45 -13.91 -5.01 -3.83
C TRP A 45 -12.60 -4.91 -4.58
N VAL A 46 -11.55 -4.77 -3.78
CA VAL A 46 -10.19 -4.59 -4.26
C VAL A 46 -9.72 -5.83 -5.02
N ARG A 47 -9.25 -5.60 -6.23
CA ARG A 47 -8.59 -6.62 -7.05
C ARG A 47 -7.20 -6.12 -7.36
N SER A 48 -6.29 -7.05 -7.65
CA SER A 48 -5.00 -6.64 -8.18
C SER A 48 -5.25 -5.92 -9.52
N PRO A 49 -4.64 -4.74 -9.76
CA PRO A 49 -4.86 -3.99 -11.00
C PRO A 49 -4.15 -4.64 -12.19
N THR A 50 -4.70 -5.76 -12.67
CA THR A 50 -4.08 -6.62 -13.69
C THR A 50 -4.05 -5.95 -15.06
N PHE A 51 -5.12 -5.23 -15.42
CA PHE A 51 -5.23 -4.59 -16.72
C PHE A 51 -5.01 -3.10 -16.66
N THR A 52 -5.35 -2.48 -15.54
CA THR A 52 -5.05 -1.09 -15.26
C THR A 52 -3.96 -1.07 -14.20
N LEU A 53 -2.96 -0.22 -14.36
CA LEU A 53 -1.85 -0.12 -13.41
C LEU A 53 -2.22 0.62 -12.13
N ILE A 54 -3.27 1.44 -12.19
CA ILE A 54 -3.74 2.25 -11.07
C ILE A 54 -5.25 2.11 -10.96
N ASN A 55 -5.72 1.70 -9.79
CA ASN A 55 -7.15 1.68 -9.46
C ASN A 55 -7.40 2.67 -8.34
N GLU A 56 -8.48 3.41 -8.46
CA GLU A 56 -8.89 4.36 -7.44
C GLU A 56 -10.15 3.83 -6.73
N TYR A 57 -10.12 3.88 -5.40
CA TYR A 57 -11.27 3.50 -4.56
C TYR A 57 -11.62 4.66 -3.65
N SER A 58 -12.91 4.77 -3.29
CA SER A 58 -13.40 5.83 -2.42
C SER A 58 -13.72 5.27 -1.03
N GLY A 59 -12.93 5.66 -0.05
CA GLY A 59 -13.20 5.42 1.37
C GLY A 59 -13.39 6.77 2.06
N ARG A 60 -12.92 6.89 3.30
CA ARG A 60 -12.88 8.19 3.99
C ARG A 60 -12.12 9.22 3.16
N MET A 61 -11.19 8.75 2.35
CA MET A 61 -10.39 9.53 1.41
C MET A 61 -10.09 8.66 0.20
N PRO A 62 -9.61 9.23 -0.91
CA PRO A 62 -9.24 8.42 -2.07
C PRO A 62 -8.12 7.44 -1.73
N VAL A 63 -8.21 6.23 -2.27
CA VAL A 63 -7.17 5.21 -2.15
C VAL A 63 -6.70 4.88 -3.57
N PHE A 64 -5.41 5.06 -3.81
CA PHE A 64 -4.81 4.76 -5.11
C PHE A 64 -4.02 3.46 -4.99
N HIS A 65 -4.52 2.40 -5.62
CA HIS A 65 -3.87 1.09 -5.64
C HIS A 65 -3.06 0.98 -6.92
N ILE A 66 -1.76 1.03 -6.79
CA ILE A 66 -0.80 1.09 -7.90
C ILE A 66 -0.02 -0.22 -7.94
N ASP A 67 0.09 -0.83 -9.14
CA ASP A 67 0.86 -2.06 -9.31
C ASP A 67 1.94 -1.81 -10.37
N LEU A 68 3.20 -1.88 -9.95
CA LEU A 68 4.34 -1.62 -10.82
C LEU A 68 4.92 -2.89 -11.46
N TYR A 69 4.27 -4.04 -11.31
CA TYR A 69 4.79 -5.30 -11.83
C TYR A 69 5.15 -5.25 -13.31
N ARG A 70 4.31 -4.62 -14.14
CA ARG A 70 4.51 -4.53 -15.58
C ARG A 70 5.34 -3.34 -16.04
N VAL A 71 5.69 -2.44 -15.14
CA VAL A 71 6.45 -1.23 -15.45
C VAL A 71 7.67 -1.13 -14.54
N ALA A 72 8.50 -2.18 -14.59
CA ALA A 72 9.66 -2.29 -13.72
C ALA A 72 10.73 -1.24 -13.99
N LYS A 73 10.75 -0.65 -15.18
CA LYS A 73 11.78 0.33 -15.58
C LYS A 73 11.26 1.75 -15.46
N PRO A 74 12.11 2.71 -15.06
CA PRO A 74 11.70 4.12 -14.94
C PRO A 74 11.06 4.69 -16.19
N GLU A 75 11.59 4.37 -17.37
CA GLU A 75 11.05 4.87 -18.64
C GLU A 75 9.65 4.34 -18.94
N GLU A 76 9.31 3.16 -18.41
CA GLU A 76 7.97 2.61 -18.56
C GLU A 76 6.98 3.29 -17.62
N GLN A 77 7.48 3.81 -16.50
CA GLN A 77 6.65 4.49 -15.49
C GLN A 77 6.40 5.95 -15.87
N ALA A 78 7.22 6.53 -16.72
CA ALA A 78 7.21 7.98 -17.00
C ALA A 78 5.86 8.52 -17.46
N GLY A 79 5.06 7.71 -18.16
CA GLY A 79 3.75 8.14 -18.66
C GLY A 79 2.60 8.03 -17.65
N LEU A 80 2.87 7.52 -16.45
CA LEU A 80 1.80 7.24 -15.49
C LEU A 80 1.47 8.40 -14.55
N ASN A 81 2.28 9.46 -14.54
CA ASN A 81 2.12 10.60 -13.63
C ASN A 81 1.99 10.16 -12.16
N LEU A 82 2.86 9.24 -11.73
CA LEU A 82 2.79 8.67 -10.39
C LEU A 82 2.86 9.73 -9.29
N ARG A 83 3.62 10.81 -9.50
CA ARG A 83 3.75 11.87 -8.49
C ARG A 83 2.43 12.54 -8.12
N GLU A 84 1.49 12.62 -9.05
CA GLU A 84 0.17 13.18 -8.76
C GLU A 84 -0.57 12.35 -7.72
N TYR A 85 -0.40 11.02 -7.79
CA TYR A 85 -1.01 10.12 -6.81
C TYR A 85 -0.22 10.10 -5.51
N LEU A 86 1.11 9.94 -5.61
CA LEU A 86 1.98 9.80 -4.45
C LEU A 86 1.96 11.02 -3.53
N TYR A 87 1.87 12.21 -4.10
CA TYR A 87 1.88 13.45 -3.34
C TYR A 87 0.52 14.15 -3.31
N GLY A 88 -0.54 13.42 -3.65
CA GLY A 88 -1.90 13.92 -3.55
C GLY A 88 -2.48 13.75 -2.15
N ASP A 89 -3.76 14.03 -2.02
CA ASP A 89 -4.45 14.02 -0.72
C ASP A 89 -4.86 12.63 -0.26
N GLY A 90 -4.93 11.67 -1.18
CA GLY A 90 -5.32 10.30 -0.85
C GLY A 90 -4.16 9.47 -0.34
N VAL A 91 -4.43 8.19 -0.10
CA VAL A 91 -3.42 7.22 0.31
C VAL A 91 -3.03 6.38 -0.89
N SER A 92 -1.74 6.22 -1.12
CA SER A 92 -1.22 5.38 -2.19
C SER A 92 -0.72 4.06 -1.63
N LEU A 93 -1.21 2.95 -2.20
CA LEU A 93 -0.73 1.60 -1.91
C LEU A 93 -0.01 1.12 -3.17
N VAL A 94 1.31 0.95 -3.09
CA VAL A 94 2.13 0.63 -4.25
C VAL A 94 2.67 -0.78 -4.16
N GLU A 95 2.12 -1.71 -4.97
CA GLU A 95 2.65 -3.07 -5.08
C GLU A 95 3.88 -3.05 -5.98
N TRP A 96 4.83 -3.95 -5.70
CA TRP A 96 6.14 -3.97 -6.35
C TRP A 96 6.86 -2.64 -6.14
N PHE A 97 6.79 -2.17 -4.90
CA PHE A 97 7.35 -0.89 -4.50
C PHE A 97 8.84 -0.78 -4.79
N GLU A 98 9.56 -1.90 -4.78
CA GLU A 98 10.99 -1.94 -5.11
C GLU A 98 11.29 -1.49 -6.54
N TYR A 99 10.29 -1.48 -7.42
CA TYR A 99 10.47 -1.00 -8.79
C TYR A 99 10.35 0.52 -8.91
N LEU A 100 9.94 1.20 -7.85
CA LEU A 100 9.89 2.66 -7.85
C LEU A 100 11.30 3.20 -7.57
N PRO A 101 11.84 4.10 -8.41
CA PRO A 101 13.15 4.69 -8.14
C PRO A 101 13.20 5.39 -6.78
N ALA A 102 14.32 5.23 -6.07
CA ALA A 102 14.47 5.78 -4.73
C ALA A 102 14.29 7.30 -4.67
N GLU A 103 14.62 8.00 -5.76
CA GLU A 103 14.49 9.45 -5.83
C GLU A 103 13.05 9.93 -5.95
N GLU A 104 12.09 9.03 -6.23
CA GLU A 104 10.68 9.41 -6.39
C GLU A 104 9.98 9.62 -5.05
N VAL A 105 10.43 8.97 -3.99
CA VAL A 105 9.83 9.10 -2.66
C VAL A 105 10.92 9.14 -1.60
N ASP A 106 10.80 10.10 -0.68
CA ASP A 106 11.76 10.24 0.43
C ASP A 106 11.25 9.62 1.72
N GLU A 107 9.94 9.70 1.95
CA GLU A 107 9.32 9.21 3.17
C GLU A 107 8.15 8.31 2.83
N TYR A 108 8.05 7.20 3.53
CA TYR A 108 7.02 6.18 3.25
C TYR A 108 7.00 5.12 4.34
N LEU A 109 5.97 4.29 4.31
CA LEU A 109 5.92 3.06 5.09
C LEU A 109 6.06 1.89 4.13
N GLU A 110 7.10 1.08 4.32
CA GLU A 110 7.31 -0.11 3.50
C GLU A 110 6.88 -1.35 4.30
N ILE A 111 6.11 -2.20 3.66
CA ILE A 111 5.64 -3.44 4.27
C ILE A 111 6.09 -4.59 3.39
N SER A 112 6.93 -5.45 3.95
CA SER A 112 7.40 -6.66 3.26
C SER A 112 6.55 -7.82 3.72
N LEU A 113 6.00 -8.57 2.76
CA LEU A 113 5.16 -9.73 3.02
C LEU A 113 5.90 -10.99 2.57
N THR A 114 6.07 -11.93 3.48
CA THR A 114 6.75 -13.19 3.21
C THR A 114 5.83 -14.35 3.57
N HIS A 115 5.69 -15.30 2.63
CA HIS A 115 4.94 -16.53 2.88
C HIS A 115 5.85 -17.52 3.60
N LEU A 116 5.42 -17.96 4.79
CA LEU A 116 6.22 -18.88 5.61
C LEU A 116 5.76 -20.35 5.51
N GLY A 117 4.82 -20.63 4.61
CA GLY A 117 4.24 -21.96 4.45
C GLY A 117 2.86 -22.07 5.08
N GLY A 118 1.97 -22.89 4.49
CA GLY A 118 0.60 -23.00 4.94
C GLY A 118 -0.12 -21.66 4.94
N ALA A 119 -0.76 -21.32 6.05
CA ALA A 119 -1.46 -20.05 6.21
C ALA A 119 -0.60 -18.96 6.86
N LYS A 120 0.65 -19.24 7.16
CA LYS A 120 1.51 -18.29 7.86
C LYS A 120 2.11 -17.25 6.94
N ARG A 121 2.10 -16.01 7.40
CA ARG A 121 2.69 -14.86 6.71
C ARG A 121 3.53 -14.06 7.70
N GLU A 122 4.62 -13.50 7.22
CA GLU A 122 5.43 -12.56 8.00
C GLU A 122 5.30 -11.19 7.38
N LEU A 123 5.05 -10.19 8.22
CA LEU A 123 4.95 -8.79 7.81
C LEU A 123 6.06 -8.02 8.51
N LYS A 124 6.89 -7.35 7.72
CA LYS A 124 7.93 -6.46 8.24
C LYS A 124 7.61 -5.04 7.85
N PHE A 125 7.61 -4.14 8.82
CA PHE A 125 7.27 -2.74 8.63
C PHE A 125 8.52 -1.89 8.78
N VAL A 126 8.82 -1.06 7.78
CA VAL A 126 9.93 -0.11 7.82
C VAL A 126 9.35 1.28 7.59
N ALA A 127 9.49 2.15 8.58
CA ALA A 127 9.01 3.52 8.51
C ALA A 127 10.17 4.46 8.20
N LEU A 128 10.04 5.24 7.14
CA LEU A 128 11.01 6.26 6.76
C LEU A 128 10.34 7.63 6.85
N GLY A 129 10.74 8.41 7.83
CA GLY A 129 10.16 9.70 8.12
C GLY A 129 9.35 9.69 9.41
N GLU A 130 9.36 10.83 10.11
CA GLU A 130 8.72 10.95 11.42
C GLU A 130 7.23 10.61 11.38
N ARG A 131 6.54 11.06 10.35
CA ARG A 131 5.11 10.78 10.16
C ARG A 131 4.82 9.28 10.17
N TYR A 132 5.66 8.52 9.46
CA TYR A 132 5.47 7.08 9.33
C TYR A 132 5.92 6.34 10.59
N GLU A 133 6.90 6.85 11.29
CA GLU A 133 7.29 6.29 12.59
C GLU A 133 6.16 6.43 13.59
N MET A 134 5.48 7.58 13.61
CA MET A 134 4.32 7.80 14.47
C MET A 134 3.16 6.89 14.08
N LEU A 135 2.92 6.73 12.79
CA LEU A 135 1.89 5.82 12.29
C LEU A 135 2.14 4.39 12.75
N LEU A 136 3.39 3.95 12.65
CA LEU A 136 3.78 2.60 13.05
C LEU A 136 3.61 2.41 14.57
N ARG A 137 3.91 3.41 15.38
CA ARG A 137 3.67 3.35 16.83
C ARG A 137 2.19 3.17 17.14
N LYS A 138 1.34 3.95 16.47
CA LYS A 138 -0.11 3.84 16.65
C LYS A 138 -0.61 2.46 16.23
N LEU A 139 -0.08 1.94 15.13
CA LEU A 139 -0.45 0.62 14.63
C LEU A 139 -0.12 -0.47 15.66
N ARG A 140 1.03 -0.38 16.31
CA ARG A 140 1.45 -1.33 17.35
C ARG A 140 0.52 -1.29 18.55
N LEU A 141 0.06 -0.11 18.94
CA LEU A 141 -0.87 0.04 20.07
C LEU A 141 -2.22 -0.59 19.78
N GLU A 142 -2.68 -0.56 18.54
CA GLU A 142 -3.95 -1.15 18.13
C GLU A 142 -3.95 -2.68 18.20
N VAL A 143 -2.79 -3.31 18.30
CA VAL A 143 -2.66 -4.78 18.35
C VAL A 143 -3.02 -5.32 19.73
N GLU A 144 -2.86 -4.52 20.72
CA GLU A 144 -3.20 -4.87 22.10
C GLU A 144 -4.68 -4.54 22.42
#